data_08533fc1d4b299d33947fc1ac1c574bd
#
_entry.id   08533fc1d4b299d33947fc1ac1c574bd
#
_cell.length_a   1.000
_cell.length_b   1.000
_cell.length_c   1.000
_cell.angle_alpha   90.00
_cell.angle_beta   90.00
_cell.angle_gamma   90.00
#
_symmetry.space_group_name_H-M   'P 1'
#
loop_
_entity.id
_entity.type
_entity.pdbx_description
1 polymer ?
#
loop_
_entity_poly.entity_id
_entity_poly.type
_entity_poly.pdbx_seq_one_letter_code
_entity_poly.pdbx_strand_id
1 'polypeptide(L)'
;MKNSISLPESVQQILDRFQQHGYEAYVVGGCIRDVLLHQTPSDWDFCTSANPDEILQCFADCKTIAVGKAYGTICVNWKSVWYEITTFRTESEYADYRRPSQVTFTTSLYEDLKRRDFTINAMAYHPQIGILDPFDGKLDLEKRIIRCVGNPEDRFQEDALRILRALRFASAYACSLSQETNDAVFHHVNLLDSVAKERMCVEWTKLLCGSSCAVILQRYAAVVAHQFPTLQETIQNVPEWQAICERVAHVLPIPSIRWAAFCSVLGENAIGLLQQLRFSKQDQKNILRLVRLCQQPVLAEQSDLLRKMHQYGKEAVGDWLQMQLTSFSNQETVLQAIAQYKKIIADQICYTIKDMQICGNDLLAIGIPNGPAIGTCLNQLLEAVICGRVHNQRSELLQYAEAHYASSDTPNLMKY
;
A
#
# COMPACT_ATOMS: atom_id res chain seq x y z
N MET A 1 -4.38 -35.03 17.44
CA MET A 1 -4.85 -34.99 16.03
C MET A 1 -3.74 -34.31 15.24
N LYS A 2 -3.24 -34.94 14.15
CA LYS A 2 -2.27 -34.28 13.25
C LYS A 2 -2.97 -33.05 12.67
N ASN A 3 -2.48 -31.85 12.95
CA ASN A 3 -2.96 -30.62 12.33
C ASN A 3 -2.60 -30.69 10.83
N SER A 4 -3.46 -31.33 10.02
CA SER A 4 -3.27 -31.40 8.57
C SER A 4 -3.69 -30.09 7.94
N ILE A 5 -2.77 -29.46 7.23
CA ILE A 5 -3.04 -28.30 6.38
C ILE A 5 -3.49 -28.85 5.01
N SER A 6 -4.58 -28.33 4.48
CA SER A 6 -5.00 -28.61 3.11
C SER A 6 -4.11 -27.83 2.15
N LEU A 7 -3.27 -28.53 1.40
CA LEU A 7 -2.39 -27.94 0.40
C LEU A 7 -3.07 -27.92 -0.98
N PRO A 8 -2.85 -26.89 -1.80
CA PRO A 8 -3.15 -26.96 -3.23
C PRO A 8 -2.42 -28.13 -3.90
N GLU A 9 -3.03 -28.74 -4.89
CA GLU A 9 -2.45 -29.88 -5.62
C GLU A 9 -1.05 -29.58 -6.18
N SER A 10 -0.85 -28.38 -6.73
CA SER A 10 0.44 -27.94 -7.26
C SER A 10 1.55 -27.88 -6.19
N VAL A 11 1.19 -27.46 -4.97
CA VAL A 11 2.11 -27.40 -3.82
C VAL A 11 2.50 -28.82 -3.39
N GLN A 12 1.52 -29.74 -3.31
CA GLN A 12 1.77 -31.14 -2.99
C GLN A 12 2.71 -31.78 -4.03
N GLN A 13 2.48 -31.56 -5.31
CA GLN A 13 3.30 -32.09 -6.39
C GLN A 13 4.76 -31.60 -6.34
N ILE A 14 5.00 -30.36 -5.94
CA ILE A 14 6.34 -29.83 -5.74
C ILE A 14 7.06 -30.58 -4.61
N LEU A 15 6.39 -30.81 -3.47
CA LEU A 15 6.94 -31.59 -2.35
C LEU A 15 7.23 -33.02 -2.78
N ASP A 16 6.31 -33.69 -3.46
CA ASP A 16 6.47 -35.07 -3.96
C ASP A 16 7.66 -35.17 -4.92
N ARG A 17 7.88 -34.15 -5.76
CA ARG A 17 8.99 -34.10 -6.70
C ARG A 17 10.34 -34.06 -5.98
N PHE A 18 10.49 -33.23 -4.94
CA PHE A 18 11.70 -33.22 -4.12
C PHE A 18 11.94 -34.57 -3.46
N GLN A 19 10.90 -35.17 -2.89
CA GLN A 19 10.99 -36.49 -2.27
C GLN A 19 11.44 -37.58 -3.27
N GLN A 20 10.95 -37.55 -4.51
CA GLN A 20 11.38 -38.47 -5.57
C GLN A 20 12.85 -38.34 -5.93
N HIS A 21 13.43 -37.14 -5.76
CA HIS A 21 14.84 -36.87 -6.00
C HIS A 21 15.71 -37.06 -4.74
N GLY A 22 15.10 -37.47 -3.62
CA GLY A 22 15.81 -37.74 -2.36
C GLY A 22 16.11 -36.51 -1.51
N TYR A 23 15.45 -35.38 -1.78
CA TYR A 23 15.63 -34.14 -0.98
C TYR A 23 14.48 -33.91 -0.04
N GLU A 24 14.81 -33.35 1.14
CA GLU A 24 13.80 -32.80 2.04
C GLU A 24 13.28 -31.48 1.50
N ALA A 25 11.96 -31.29 1.56
CA ALA A 25 11.33 -30.01 1.24
C ALA A 25 10.12 -29.74 2.13
N TYR A 26 9.90 -28.50 2.46
CA TYR A 26 8.81 -28.07 3.33
C TYR A 26 8.17 -26.81 2.76
N VAL A 27 6.88 -26.66 2.99
CA VAL A 27 6.19 -25.38 2.88
C VAL A 27 6.55 -24.55 4.11
N VAL A 28 6.79 -23.25 4.00
CA VAL A 28 7.38 -22.49 5.08
C VAL A 28 6.94 -21.01 5.12
N GLY A 29 6.96 -20.44 6.32
CA GLY A 29 6.78 -18.99 6.48
C GLY A 29 5.33 -18.51 6.51
N GLY A 30 5.05 -17.45 5.76
CA GLY A 30 3.77 -16.71 5.80
C GLY A 30 2.55 -17.57 5.51
N CYS A 31 2.64 -18.50 4.57
CA CYS A 31 1.52 -19.37 4.21
C CYS A 31 1.03 -20.25 5.38
N ILE A 32 1.96 -20.76 6.21
CA ILE A 32 1.58 -21.55 7.40
C ILE A 32 0.82 -20.70 8.40
N ARG A 33 1.34 -19.51 8.69
CA ARG A 33 0.67 -18.52 9.55
C ARG A 33 -0.73 -18.18 9.05
N ASP A 34 -0.86 -17.90 7.75
CA ASP A 34 -2.14 -17.48 7.16
C ASP A 34 -3.18 -18.62 7.24
N VAL A 35 -2.77 -19.87 6.95
CA VAL A 35 -3.64 -21.04 7.15
C VAL A 35 -4.06 -21.21 8.61
N LEU A 36 -3.14 -21.03 9.57
CA LEU A 36 -3.46 -21.11 11.00
C LEU A 36 -4.40 -19.99 11.45
N LEU A 37 -4.39 -18.85 10.78
CA LEU A 37 -5.35 -17.75 10.96
C LEU A 37 -6.64 -17.90 10.15
N HIS A 38 -6.84 -19.05 9.50
CA HIS A 38 -7.99 -19.31 8.61
C HIS A 38 -8.09 -18.33 7.44
N GLN A 39 -6.94 -17.81 6.97
CA GLN A 39 -6.82 -16.96 5.80
C GLN A 39 -6.28 -17.77 4.61
N THR A 40 -6.66 -17.38 3.40
CA THR A 40 -6.09 -17.96 2.19
C THR A 40 -4.72 -17.35 1.94
N PRO A 41 -3.62 -18.15 1.91
CA PRO A 41 -2.29 -17.64 1.55
C PRO A 41 -2.27 -17.01 0.17
N SER A 42 -1.56 -15.88 0.03
CA SER A 42 -1.32 -15.23 -1.27
C SER A 42 -0.29 -15.99 -2.11
N ASP A 43 0.67 -16.61 -1.43
CA ASP A 43 1.81 -17.30 -2.00
C ASP A 43 2.18 -18.52 -1.13
N TRP A 44 2.93 -19.44 -1.72
CA TRP A 44 3.42 -20.64 -1.06
C TRP A 44 4.91 -20.73 -1.28
N ASP A 45 5.67 -20.46 -0.21
CA ASP A 45 7.12 -20.53 -0.22
C ASP A 45 7.59 -21.91 0.22
N PHE A 46 8.72 -22.36 -0.36
CA PHE A 46 9.34 -23.62 -0.04
C PHE A 46 10.76 -23.43 0.48
N CYS A 47 11.16 -24.32 1.39
CA CYS A 47 12.55 -24.50 1.72
C CYS A 47 12.95 -25.98 1.53
N THR A 48 14.21 -26.24 1.16
CA THR A 48 14.69 -27.59 0.81
C THR A 48 16.15 -27.80 1.19
N SER A 49 16.52 -29.08 1.41
CA SER A 49 17.91 -29.48 1.55
C SER A 49 18.70 -29.49 0.23
N ALA A 50 17.99 -29.44 -0.91
CA ALA A 50 18.63 -29.36 -2.23
C ALA A 50 19.33 -28.00 -2.41
N ASN A 51 20.57 -27.99 -2.91
CA ASN A 51 21.25 -26.76 -3.29
C ASN A 51 20.65 -26.16 -4.59
N PRO A 52 21.00 -24.90 -4.95
CA PRO A 52 20.38 -24.25 -6.10
C PRO A 52 20.56 -24.99 -7.43
N ASP A 53 21.68 -25.69 -7.63
CA ASP A 53 21.91 -26.48 -8.86
C ASP A 53 21.07 -27.75 -8.86
N GLU A 54 20.89 -28.39 -7.72
CA GLU A 54 20.02 -29.54 -7.54
C GLU A 54 18.54 -29.15 -7.71
N ILE A 55 18.12 -27.95 -7.25
CA ILE A 55 16.77 -27.41 -7.52
C ILE A 55 16.56 -27.26 -9.01
N LEU A 56 17.53 -26.66 -9.74
CA LEU A 56 17.46 -26.53 -11.19
C LEU A 56 17.38 -27.90 -11.92
N GLN A 57 18.08 -28.91 -11.43
CA GLN A 57 18.00 -30.27 -11.96
C GLN A 57 16.65 -30.91 -11.68
N CYS A 58 16.12 -30.78 -10.46
CA CYS A 58 14.79 -31.26 -10.12
C CYS A 58 13.70 -30.70 -11.03
N PHE A 59 13.85 -29.47 -11.52
CA PHE A 59 12.87 -28.75 -12.34
C PHE A 59 13.41 -28.40 -13.74
N ALA A 60 14.26 -29.27 -14.32
CA ALA A 60 14.88 -29.05 -15.63
C ALA A 60 13.86 -28.92 -16.78
N ASP A 61 12.66 -29.50 -16.62
CA ASP A 61 11.53 -29.43 -17.56
C ASP A 61 10.65 -28.19 -17.38
N CYS A 62 10.98 -27.32 -16.39
CA CYS A 62 10.22 -26.12 -16.04
C CYS A 62 10.96 -24.83 -16.41
N LYS A 63 10.22 -23.73 -16.58
CA LYS A 63 10.83 -22.41 -16.65
C LYS A 63 11.30 -22.01 -15.25
N THR A 64 12.55 -21.56 -15.13
CA THR A 64 13.16 -21.15 -13.87
C THR A 64 13.80 -19.77 -13.98
N ILE A 65 13.85 -19.05 -12.86
CA ILE A 65 14.57 -17.77 -12.72
C ILE A 65 15.55 -17.92 -11.55
N ALA A 66 16.84 -17.75 -11.84
CA ALA A 66 17.93 -17.98 -10.89
C ALA A 66 18.62 -16.70 -10.40
N VAL A 67 17.94 -15.53 -10.47
CA VAL A 67 18.49 -14.25 -10.00
C VAL A 67 18.87 -14.30 -8.51
N GLY A 68 18.13 -15.06 -7.70
CA GLY A 68 18.40 -15.28 -6.29
C GLY A 68 19.38 -16.40 -5.96
N LYS A 69 20.00 -17.06 -6.97
CA LYS A 69 20.84 -18.26 -6.80
C LYS A 69 21.97 -18.08 -5.78
N ALA A 70 22.62 -16.92 -5.78
CA ALA A 70 23.69 -16.62 -4.81
C ALA A 70 23.22 -16.64 -3.35
N TYR A 71 21.92 -16.42 -3.13
CA TYR A 71 21.27 -16.47 -1.82
C TYR A 71 20.46 -17.75 -1.61
N GLY A 72 20.59 -18.73 -2.50
CA GLY A 72 19.93 -20.02 -2.40
C GLY A 72 18.50 -20.06 -2.92
N THR A 73 17.96 -18.99 -3.54
CA THR A 73 16.58 -18.94 -4.00
C THR A 73 16.47 -19.11 -5.50
N ILE A 74 15.62 -20.04 -5.93
CA ILE A 74 15.24 -20.29 -7.33
C ILE A 74 13.73 -20.10 -7.43
N CYS A 75 13.27 -19.29 -8.40
CA CYS A 75 11.86 -19.22 -8.75
C CYS A 75 11.55 -20.27 -9.83
N VAL A 76 10.56 -21.12 -9.60
CA VAL A 76 10.13 -22.19 -10.49
C VAL A 76 8.72 -21.91 -10.99
N ASN A 77 8.50 -21.96 -12.29
CA ASN A 77 7.16 -21.90 -12.88
C ASN A 77 6.56 -23.30 -12.95
N TRP A 78 5.68 -23.63 -12.02
CA TRP A 78 4.98 -24.91 -11.99
C TRP A 78 3.52 -24.71 -12.37
N LYS A 79 3.08 -25.32 -13.48
CA LYS A 79 1.69 -25.21 -13.99
C LYS A 79 1.22 -23.74 -14.11
N SER A 80 2.07 -22.87 -14.68
CA SER A 80 1.82 -21.43 -14.89
C SER A 80 1.77 -20.57 -13.62
N VAL A 81 2.12 -21.12 -12.47
CA VAL A 81 2.27 -20.38 -11.19
C VAL A 81 3.75 -20.35 -10.82
N TRP A 82 4.23 -19.19 -10.36
CA TRP A 82 5.59 -19.04 -9.88
C TRP A 82 5.67 -19.35 -8.39
N TYR A 83 6.66 -20.18 -8.01
CA TYR A 83 6.95 -20.55 -6.64
C TYR A 83 8.39 -20.21 -6.30
N GLU A 84 8.62 -19.65 -5.10
CA GLU A 84 9.96 -19.42 -4.58
C GLU A 84 10.40 -20.64 -3.76
N ILE A 85 11.56 -21.19 -4.14
CA ILE A 85 12.16 -22.36 -3.50
C ILE A 85 13.54 -21.94 -3.01
N THR A 86 13.78 -22.04 -1.71
CA THR A 86 15.03 -21.61 -1.07
C THR A 86 15.74 -22.79 -0.44
N THR A 87 17.02 -22.98 -0.77
CA THR A 87 17.91 -23.92 -0.07
C THR A 87 18.02 -23.57 1.41
N PHE A 88 17.98 -24.55 2.30
CA PHE A 88 18.29 -24.32 3.72
C PHE A 88 19.63 -23.63 3.86
N ARG A 89 19.70 -22.59 4.65
CA ARG A 89 20.88 -21.77 4.78
C ARG A 89 21.05 -21.17 6.17
N THR A 90 22.27 -20.92 6.53
CA THR A 90 22.66 -20.03 7.62
C THR A 90 23.15 -18.72 7.04
N GLU A 91 23.03 -17.66 7.78
CA GLU A 91 23.48 -16.33 7.39
C GLU A 91 24.47 -15.84 8.46
N SER A 92 25.63 -15.35 8.03
CA SER A 92 26.65 -14.82 8.93
C SER A 92 27.09 -13.45 8.46
N GLU A 93 27.45 -12.59 9.43
CA GLU A 93 27.95 -11.24 9.26
C GLU A 93 27.14 -10.39 8.28
N TYR A 94 26.49 -9.36 8.79
CA TYR A 94 25.75 -8.39 7.98
C TYR A 94 26.57 -7.11 7.88
N ALA A 95 27.08 -6.78 6.69
CA ALA A 95 27.94 -5.63 6.46
C ALA A 95 27.18 -4.29 6.42
N ASP A 96 25.88 -4.31 6.09
CA ASP A 96 25.08 -3.11 5.80
C ASP A 96 23.65 -3.15 6.40
N TYR A 97 23.46 -3.88 7.51
CA TYR A 97 22.15 -4.10 8.16
C TYR A 97 21.06 -4.61 7.19
N ARG A 98 21.44 -5.35 6.12
CA ARG A 98 20.50 -5.85 5.11
C ARG A 98 20.87 -7.19 4.51
N ARG A 99 22.09 -7.33 4.00
CA ARG A 99 22.53 -8.53 3.28
C ARG A 99 23.57 -9.25 4.09
N PRO A 100 23.38 -10.56 4.29
CA PRO A 100 24.47 -11.34 4.84
C PRO A 100 25.66 -11.24 3.89
N SER A 101 26.83 -10.97 4.42
CA SER A 101 28.08 -10.95 3.65
C SER A 101 28.41 -12.37 3.13
N GLN A 102 27.96 -13.39 3.88
CA GLN A 102 28.14 -14.79 3.51
C GLN A 102 26.88 -15.60 3.80
N VAL A 103 26.45 -16.39 2.81
CA VAL A 103 25.40 -17.40 2.93
C VAL A 103 26.06 -18.78 2.85
N THR A 104 25.81 -19.62 3.86
CA THR A 104 26.28 -21.00 3.87
C THR A 104 25.07 -21.92 3.78
N PHE A 105 25.05 -22.80 2.76
CA PHE A 105 23.99 -23.79 2.65
C PHE A 105 24.16 -24.88 3.70
N THR A 106 23.04 -25.34 4.25
CA THR A 106 22.99 -26.38 5.27
C THR A 106 21.94 -27.43 4.91
N THR A 107 21.99 -28.58 5.54
CA THR A 107 20.94 -29.60 5.45
C THR A 107 19.98 -29.54 6.65
N SER A 108 20.17 -28.60 7.57
CA SER A 108 19.36 -28.46 8.78
C SER A 108 18.22 -27.47 8.57
N LEU A 109 16.98 -27.97 8.57
CA LEU A 109 15.76 -27.14 8.58
C LEU A 109 15.74 -26.22 9.81
N TYR A 110 16.19 -26.71 10.99
CA TYR A 110 16.23 -25.92 12.23
C TYR A 110 17.05 -24.63 12.06
N GLU A 111 18.25 -24.74 11.46
CA GLU A 111 19.10 -23.57 11.22
C GLU A 111 18.48 -22.59 10.21
N ASP A 112 17.76 -23.08 9.18
CA ASP A 112 17.03 -22.21 8.25
C ASP A 112 15.86 -21.48 8.95
N LEU A 113 15.14 -22.15 9.82
CA LEU A 113 14.05 -21.52 10.58
C LEU A 113 14.56 -20.51 11.61
N LYS A 114 15.72 -20.79 12.23
CA LYS A 114 16.35 -19.96 13.26
C LYS A 114 16.80 -18.58 12.76
N ARG A 115 17.18 -18.44 11.49
CA ARG A 115 17.57 -17.14 10.89
C ARG A 115 16.39 -16.23 10.54
N ARG A 116 15.14 -16.74 10.62
CA ARG A 116 13.94 -15.98 10.26
C ARG A 116 13.66 -14.86 11.24
N ASP A 117 12.80 -13.93 10.83
CA ASP A 117 12.50 -12.73 11.60
C ASP A 117 11.69 -13.00 12.88
N PHE A 118 10.53 -13.65 12.75
CA PHE A 118 9.58 -13.83 13.84
C PHE A 118 9.14 -15.29 13.95
N THR A 119 8.82 -15.72 15.17
CA THR A 119 8.36 -17.09 15.48
C THR A 119 7.17 -17.50 14.62
N ILE A 120 6.21 -16.61 14.41
CA ILE A 120 5.02 -16.83 13.59
C ILE A 120 5.31 -17.07 12.09
N ASN A 121 6.53 -16.78 11.63
CA ASN A 121 7.01 -17.02 10.27
C ASN A 121 8.11 -18.10 10.23
N ALA A 122 8.49 -18.65 11.37
CA ALA A 122 9.53 -19.67 11.51
C ALA A 122 8.94 -21.07 11.73
N MET A 123 7.83 -21.34 11.07
CA MET A 123 7.16 -22.63 11.02
C MET A 123 7.33 -23.27 9.65
N ALA A 124 7.43 -24.60 9.61
CA ALA A 124 7.45 -25.39 8.39
C ALA A 124 6.36 -26.46 8.41
N TYR A 125 5.92 -26.91 7.24
CA TYR A 125 4.90 -27.96 7.14
C TYR A 125 5.26 -28.98 6.07
N HIS A 126 5.04 -30.24 6.39
CA HIS A 126 5.08 -31.36 5.44
C HIS A 126 3.87 -32.28 5.68
N PRO A 127 3.17 -32.77 4.63
CA PRO A 127 1.96 -33.57 4.80
C PRO A 127 2.12 -34.84 5.65
N GLN A 128 3.29 -35.48 5.56
CA GLN A 128 3.59 -36.72 6.30
C GLN A 128 3.98 -36.45 7.77
N ILE A 129 4.55 -35.29 8.08
CA ILE A 129 5.13 -34.95 9.38
C ILE A 129 4.15 -34.06 10.17
N GLY A 130 3.47 -33.15 9.51
CA GLY A 130 2.67 -32.08 10.11
C GLY A 130 3.45 -30.78 10.22
N ILE A 131 3.04 -29.90 11.14
CA ILE A 131 3.72 -28.62 11.40
C ILE A 131 4.94 -28.85 12.28
N LEU A 132 6.08 -28.32 11.83
CA LEU A 132 7.33 -28.23 12.55
C LEU A 132 7.48 -26.80 13.06
N ASP A 133 7.46 -26.62 14.37
CA ASP A 133 7.44 -25.33 15.06
C ASP A 133 8.44 -25.31 16.22
N PRO A 134 9.75 -25.19 15.92
CA PRO A 134 10.79 -25.26 16.95
C PRO A 134 10.87 -23.99 17.83
N PHE A 135 10.14 -22.92 17.49
CA PHE A 135 10.22 -21.62 18.17
C PHE A 135 8.87 -21.17 18.74
N ASP A 136 7.90 -22.09 18.91
CA ASP A 136 6.57 -21.81 19.49
C ASP A 136 5.76 -20.75 18.72
N GLY A 137 5.95 -20.63 17.41
CA GLY A 137 5.26 -19.66 16.57
C GLY A 137 3.74 -19.83 16.57
N LYS A 138 3.25 -21.09 16.67
CA LYS A 138 1.81 -21.37 16.81
C LYS A 138 1.26 -20.83 18.12
N LEU A 139 1.98 -21.01 19.22
CA LEU A 139 1.58 -20.51 20.54
C LEU A 139 1.58 -18.97 20.56
N ASP A 140 2.60 -18.34 19.98
CA ASP A 140 2.65 -16.88 19.84
C ASP A 140 1.50 -16.37 18.98
N LEU A 141 1.15 -17.07 17.91
CA LEU A 141 0.02 -16.71 17.04
C LEU A 141 -1.35 -16.81 17.79
N GLU A 142 -1.54 -17.88 18.58
CA GLU A 142 -2.72 -18.06 19.42
C GLU A 142 -2.82 -16.94 20.49
N LYS A 143 -1.70 -16.53 21.07
CA LYS A 143 -1.61 -15.44 22.05
C LYS A 143 -1.58 -14.04 21.42
N ARG A 144 -1.59 -13.93 20.10
CA ARG A 144 -1.45 -12.68 19.35
C ARG A 144 -0.19 -11.91 19.74
N ILE A 145 0.96 -12.60 19.73
CA ILE A 145 2.26 -12.04 20.05
C ILE A 145 3.16 -12.09 18.81
N ILE A 146 3.85 -11.01 18.53
CA ILE A 146 4.96 -10.94 17.58
C ILE A 146 6.25 -11.01 18.41
N ARG A 147 7.00 -12.09 18.24
CA ARG A 147 8.27 -12.36 18.92
C ARG A 147 9.35 -12.61 17.88
N CYS A 148 10.53 -12.00 18.04
CA CYS A 148 11.70 -12.34 17.24
C CYS A 148 12.14 -13.78 17.50
N VAL A 149 12.69 -14.45 16.49
CA VAL A 149 13.37 -15.74 16.68
C VAL A 149 14.72 -15.46 17.32
N GLY A 150 14.95 -16.02 18.53
CA GLY A 150 16.17 -15.76 19.30
C GLY A 150 16.20 -14.36 19.92
N ASN A 151 17.38 -13.74 19.97
CA ASN A 151 17.58 -12.44 20.58
C ASN A 151 17.13 -11.29 19.63
N PRO A 152 16.16 -10.45 20.01
CA PRO A 152 15.70 -9.34 19.18
C PRO A 152 16.78 -8.30 18.84
N GLU A 153 17.72 -8.06 19.76
CA GLU A 153 18.83 -7.12 19.57
C GLU A 153 19.67 -7.55 18.35
N ASP A 154 20.04 -8.82 18.27
CA ASP A 154 20.80 -9.37 17.15
C ASP A 154 19.99 -9.34 15.85
N ARG A 155 18.71 -9.70 15.93
CA ARG A 155 17.81 -9.73 14.76
C ARG A 155 17.64 -8.37 14.10
N PHE A 156 17.55 -7.29 14.89
CA PHE A 156 17.41 -5.93 14.36
C PHE A 156 18.74 -5.36 13.84
N GLN A 157 19.87 -5.78 14.40
CA GLN A 157 21.19 -5.45 13.88
C GLN A 157 21.48 -6.16 12.53
N GLU A 158 20.97 -7.37 12.33
CA GLU A 158 21.13 -8.10 11.06
C GLU A 158 20.34 -7.42 9.92
N ASP A 159 19.06 -7.12 10.11
CA ASP A 159 18.23 -6.37 9.16
C ASP A 159 17.33 -5.42 9.93
N ALA A 160 17.71 -4.15 9.93
CA ALA A 160 16.96 -3.08 10.62
C ALA A 160 15.51 -2.95 10.13
N LEU A 161 15.21 -3.37 8.90
CA LEU A 161 13.82 -3.38 8.39
C LEU A 161 12.91 -4.27 9.23
N ARG A 162 13.44 -5.27 9.94
CA ARG A 162 12.67 -6.13 10.84
C ARG A 162 11.94 -5.34 11.93
N ILE A 163 12.44 -4.16 12.32
CA ILE A 163 11.73 -3.22 13.20
C ILE A 163 10.37 -2.84 12.60
N LEU A 164 10.35 -2.34 11.38
CA LEU A 164 9.09 -1.98 10.71
C LEU A 164 8.22 -3.19 10.39
N ARG A 165 8.85 -4.33 10.10
CA ARG A 165 8.14 -5.60 9.88
C ARG A 165 7.42 -6.06 11.15
N ALA A 166 8.03 -5.91 12.34
CA ALA A 166 7.37 -6.20 13.62
C ALA A 166 6.10 -5.36 13.80
N LEU A 167 6.20 -4.04 13.59
CA LEU A 167 5.07 -3.11 13.68
C LEU A 167 4.00 -3.42 12.63
N ARG A 168 4.41 -3.74 11.40
CA ARG A 168 3.49 -4.13 10.33
C ARG A 168 2.73 -5.41 10.69
N PHE A 169 3.40 -6.45 11.18
CA PHE A 169 2.72 -7.69 11.56
C PHE A 169 1.79 -7.46 12.75
N ALA A 170 2.21 -6.66 13.74
CA ALA A 170 1.36 -6.26 14.85
C ALA A 170 0.09 -5.52 14.35
N SER A 171 0.24 -4.62 13.37
CA SER A 171 -0.88 -3.91 12.75
C SER A 171 -1.79 -4.83 11.95
N ALA A 172 -1.21 -5.69 11.10
CA ALA A 172 -1.97 -6.55 10.19
C ALA A 172 -2.79 -7.62 10.92
N TYR A 173 -2.22 -8.21 11.98
CA TYR A 173 -2.81 -9.36 12.69
C TYR A 173 -3.38 -9.01 14.07
N ALA A 174 -3.49 -7.73 14.41
CA ALA A 174 -3.95 -7.26 15.71
C ALA A 174 -3.19 -7.93 16.87
N CYS A 175 -1.86 -7.96 16.78
CA CYS A 175 -0.96 -8.55 17.76
C CYS A 175 -0.24 -7.46 18.56
N SER A 176 0.26 -7.83 19.75
CA SER A 176 1.26 -7.06 20.50
C SER A 176 2.66 -7.61 20.25
N LEU A 177 3.70 -6.81 20.47
CA LEU A 177 5.07 -7.32 20.51
C LEU A 177 5.34 -7.98 21.85
N SER A 178 6.20 -9.04 21.90
CA SER A 178 6.76 -9.51 23.18
C SER A 178 7.54 -8.38 23.84
N GLN A 179 7.73 -8.46 25.17
CA GLN A 179 8.42 -7.38 25.91
C GLN A 179 9.82 -7.15 25.34
N GLU A 180 10.59 -8.21 25.11
CA GLU A 180 11.97 -8.13 24.61
C GLU A 180 12.01 -7.55 23.19
N THR A 181 11.07 -7.97 22.32
CA THR A 181 10.96 -7.44 20.96
C THR A 181 10.56 -5.97 20.98
N ASN A 182 9.63 -5.59 21.88
CA ASN A 182 9.19 -4.21 22.04
C ASN A 182 10.35 -3.29 22.48
N ASP A 183 11.12 -3.71 23.48
CA ASP A 183 12.24 -2.92 24.02
C ASP A 183 13.33 -2.73 22.97
N ALA A 184 13.66 -3.78 22.22
CA ALA A 184 14.61 -3.72 21.13
C ALA A 184 14.16 -2.78 19.98
N VAL A 185 12.84 -2.65 19.71
CA VAL A 185 12.32 -1.66 18.74
C VAL A 185 12.76 -0.25 19.12
N PHE A 186 12.61 0.13 20.38
CA PHE A 186 12.98 1.48 20.83
C PHE A 186 14.51 1.67 20.92
N HIS A 187 15.27 0.63 21.31
CA HIS A 187 16.72 0.71 21.34
C HIS A 187 17.34 0.90 19.96
N HIS A 188 16.78 0.25 18.94
CA HIS A 188 17.35 0.19 17.59
C HIS A 188 16.65 1.06 16.54
N VAL A 189 15.75 1.96 16.95
CA VAL A 189 15.01 2.83 16.01
C VAL A 189 15.93 3.58 15.05
N ASN A 190 17.10 4.02 15.50
CA ASN A 190 18.09 4.75 14.70
C ASN A 190 18.66 3.91 13.55
N LEU A 191 18.65 2.58 13.63
CA LEU A 191 19.12 1.72 12.54
C LEU A 191 18.23 1.82 11.30
N LEU A 192 16.97 2.28 11.45
CA LEU A 192 16.09 2.52 10.32
C LEU A 192 16.62 3.57 9.34
N ASP A 193 17.54 4.44 9.77
CA ASP A 193 18.13 5.46 8.90
C ASP A 193 18.99 4.85 7.77
N SER A 194 19.55 3.66 8.02
CA SER A 194 20.33 2.89 7.05
C SER A 194 19.49 2.10 6.04
N VAL A 195 18.17 1.97 6.30
CA VAL A 195 17.29 1.16 5.45
C VAL A 195 16.90 1.90 4.17
N ALA A 196 16.94 1.22 3.04
CA ALA A 196 16.48 1.76 1.76
C ALA A 196 15.02 2.22 1.84
N LYS A 197 14.76 3.46 1.40
CA LYS A 197 13.45 4.10 1.56
C LYS A 197 12.32 3.39 0.83
N GLU A 198 12.61 2.71 -0.27
CA GLU A 198 11.66 1.88 -1.02
C GLU A 198 11.18 0.69 -0.19
N ARG A 199 12.09 0.03 0.55
CA ARG A 199 11.73 -1.07 1.45
C ARG A 199 10.85 -0.57 2.61
N MET A 200 11.22 0.57 3.18
CA MET A 200 10.44 1.21 4.24
C MET A 200 9.04 1.60 3.77
N CYS A 201 8.92 2.17 2.55
CA CYS A 201 7.65 2.54 1.94
C CYS A 201 6.69 1.35 1.89
N VAL A 202 7.18 0.18 1.49
CA VAL A 202 6.37 -1.06 1.44
C VAL A 202 5.88 -1.47 2.82
N GLU A 203 6.75 -1.48 3.83
CA GLU A 203 6.37 -1.88 5.19
C GLU A 203 5.41 -0.87 5.84
N TRP A 204 5.67 0.45 5.71
CA TRP A 204 4.76 1.50 6.16
C TRP A 204 3.39 1.41 5.50
N THR A 205 3.35 1.19 4.18
CA THR A 205 2.08 1.04 3.44
C THR A 205 1.27 -0.13 3.97
N LYS A 206 1.92 -1.29 4.19
CA LYS A 206 1.26 -2.46 4.75
C LYS A 206 0.84 -2.25 6.20
N LEU A 207 1.61 -1.51 7.00
CA LEU A 207 1.27 -1.14 8.37
C LEU A 207 0.01 -0.27 8.40
N LEU A 208 -0.03 0.80 7.59
CA LEU A 208 -1.19 1.69 7.50
C LEU A 208 -2.46 0.97 7.04
N CYS A 209 -2.32 -0.05 6.16
CA CYS A 209 -3.43 -0.88 5.70
C CYS A 209 -3.84 -1.98 6.69
N GLY A 210 -3.13 -2.16 7.79
CA GLY A 210 -3.43 -3.15 8.81
C GLY A 210 -4.71 -2.82 9.60
N SER A 211 -5.36 -3.86 10.14
CA SER A 211 -6.61 -3.73 10.89
C SER A 211 -6.46 -3.00 12.23
N SER A 212 -5.25 -3.00 12.81
CA SER A 212 -4.94 -2.38 14.10
C SER A 212 -3.95 -1.22 13.96
N CYS A 213 -3.89 -0.57 12.79
CA CYS A 213 -2.93 0.49 12.52
C CYS A 213 -3.00 1.64 13.52
N ALA A 214 -4.20 2.06 13.97
CA ALA A 214 -4.35 3.13 14.97
C ALA A 214 -3.61 2.82 16.27
N VAL A 215 -3.80 1.62 16.81
CA VAL A 215 -3.16 1.18 18.05
C VAL A 215 -1.64 1.18 17.90
N ILE A 216 -1.14 0.69 16.77
CA ILE A 216 0.31 0.63 16.50
C ILE A 216 0.89 2.03 16.30
N LEU A 217 0.24 2.90 15.54
CA LEU A 217 0.69 4.28 15.34
C LEU A 217 0.74 5.06 16.66
N GLN A 218 -0.27 4.91 17.52
CA GLN A 218 -0.31 5.56 18.84
C GLN A 218 0.79 5.02 19.76
N ARG A 219 0.91 3.69 19.87
CA ARG A 219 1.87 3.05 20.77
C ARG A 219 3.32 3.32 20.37
N TYR A 220 3.61 3.35 19.07
CA TYR A 220 4.94 3.57 18.51
C TYR A 220 5.11 4.96 17.90
N ALA A 221 4.44 5.96 18.47
CA ALA A 221 4.52 7.35 18.04
C ALA A 221 5.96 7.88 17.97
N ALA A 222 6.83 7.45 18.88
CA ALA A 222 8.26 7.79 18.83
C ALA A 222 8.98 7.27 17.59
N VAL A 223 8.64 6.05 17.12
CA VAL A 223 9.17 5.50 15.87
C VAL A 223 8.65 6.29 14.68
N VAL A 224 7.37 6.69 14.70
CA VAL A 224 6.76 7.54 13.66
C VAL A 224 7.45 8.91 13.62
N ALA A 225 7.66 9.55 14.76
CA ALA A 225 8.34 10.84 14.86
C ALA A 225 9.78 10.78 14.36
N HIS A 226 10.51 9.71 14.68
CA HIS A 226 11.87 9.48 14.17
C HIS A 226 11.89 9.38 12.63
N GLN A 227 10.95 8.65 12.05
CA GLN A 227 10.90 8.44 10.59
C GLN A 227 10.30 9.63 9.83
N PHE A 228 9.40 10.36 10.44
CA PHE A 228 8.67 11.50 9.86
C PHE A 228 8.75 12.72 10.76
N PRO A 229 9.91 13.40 10.83
CA PRO A 229 10.09 14.58 11.69
C PRO A 229 9.07 15.70 11.44
N THR A 230 8.52 15.77 10.22
CA THR A 230 7.46 16.73 9.85
C THR A 230 6.15 16.50 10.60
N LEU A 231 5.95 15.33 11.22
CA LEU A 231 4.79 15.01 12.06
C LEU A 231 5.07 15.20 13.56
N GLN A 232 6.27 15.62 13.96
CA GLN A 232 6.66 15.66 15.37
C GLN A 232 5.75 16.57 16.22
N GLU A 233 5.43 17.77 15.73
CA GLU A 233 4.54 18.69 16.43
C GLU A 233 3.13 18.10 16.58
N THR A 234 2.61 17.49 15.52
CA THR A 234 1.31 16.81 15.55
C THR A 234 1.30 15.64 16.54
N ILE A 235 2.39 14.86 16.60
CA ILE A 235 2.52 13.73 17.53
C ILE A 235 2.58 14.21 18.98
N GLN A 236 3.19 15.34 19.25
CA GLN A 236 3.21 15.97 20.59
C GLN A 236 1.84 16.49 21.03
N ASN A 237 0.97 16.86 20.08
CA ASN A 237 -0.42 17.17 20.33
C ASN A 237 -1.25 15.88 20.39
N VAL A 238 -1.30 15.23 21.56
CA VAL A 238 -1.89 13.91 21.75
C VAL A 238 -3.32 13.79 21.20
N PRO A 239 -4.26 14.71 21.44
CA PRO A 239 -5.60 14.64 20.85
C PRO A 239 -5.61 14.66 19.32
N GLU A 240 -4.77 15.48 18.71
CA GLU A 240 -4.66 15.59 17.25
C GLU A 240 -4.07 14.32 16.66
N TRP A 241 -3.01 13.78 17.26
CA TRP A 241 -2.40 12.52 16.85
C TRP A 241 -3.38 11.34 16.93
N GLN A 242 -4.14 11.24 18.03
CA GLN A 242 -5.17 10.22 18.17
C GLN A 242 -6.22 10.33 17.07
N ALA A 243 -6.71 11.54 16.78
CA ALA A 243 -7.69 11.77 15.72
C ALA A 243 -7.17 11.33 14.34
N ILE A 244 -5.86 11.55 14.05
CA ILE A 244 -5.24 11.08 12.80
C ILE A 244 -5.18 9.56 12.78
N CYS A 245 -4.71 8.93 13.85
CA CYS A 245 -4.61 7.47 13.93
C CYS A 245 -5.98 6.80 13.72
N GLU A 246 -7.01 7.34 14.36
CA GLU A 246 -8.39 6.86 14.20
C GLU A 246 -8.90 7.08 12.76
N ARG A 247 -8.66 8.26 12.18
CA ARG A 247 -8.99 8.52 10.77
C ARG A 247 -8.34 7.51 9.85
N VAL A 248 -7.04 7.26 10.00
CA VAL A 248 -6.32 6.25 9.22
C VAL A 248 -6.96 4.88 9.37
N ALA A 249 -7.34 4.46 10.56
CA ALA A 249 -7.93 3.15 10.81
C ALA A 249 -9.34 2.99 10.22
N HIS A 250 -10.13 4.07 10.19
CA HIS A 250 -11.53 4.00 9.76
C HIS A 250 -11.72 4.12 8.24
N VAL A 251 -10.77 4.72 7.50
CA VAL A 251 -10.87 4.75 6.03
C VAL A 251 -10.58 3.39 5.42
N LEU A 252 -10.99 3.18 4.16
CA LEU A 252 -10.75 1.94 3.44
C LEU A 252 -9.25 1.57 3.44
N PRO A 253 -8.90 0.27 3.57
CA PRO A 253 -7.51 -0.19 3.59
C PRO A 253 -6.87 -0.21 2.18
N ILE A 254 -7.05 0.89 1.46
CA ILE A 254 -6.46 1.14 0.15
C ILE A 254 -5.24 2.04 0.35
N PRO A 255 -4.07 1.69 -0.20
CA PRO A 255 -2.81 2.41 0.04
C PRO A 255 -2.92 3.93 -0.12
N SER A 256 -3.46 4.41 -1.24
CA SER A 256 -3.60 5.86 -1.50
C SER A 256 -4.48 6.58 -0.49
N ILE A 257 -5.56 5.94 -0.06
CA ILE A 257 -6.51 6.48 0.91
C ILE A 257 -5.89 6.53 2.31
N ARG A 258 -5.24 5.44 2.75
CA ARG A 258 -4.57 5.35 4.05
C ARG A 258 -3.43 6.37 4.17
N TRP A 259 -2.61 6.51 3.12
CA TRP A 259 -1.56 7.53 3.08
C TRP A 259 -2.11 8.95 3.06
N ALA A 260 -3.19 9.20 2.33
CA ALA A 260 -3.83 10.51 2.32
C ALA A 260 -4.40 10.87 3.70
N ALA A 261 -5.04 9.92 4.39
CA ALA A 261 -5.53 10.11 5.75
C ALA A 261 -4.37 10.39 6.73
N PHE A 262 -3.26 9.65 6.61
CA PHE A 262 -2.06 9.82 7.43
C PHE A 262 -1.39 11.19 7.20
N CYS A 263 -1.29 11.62 5.94
CA CYS A 263 -0.66 12.88 5.54
C CYS A 263 -1.62 14.09 5.60
N SER A 264 -2.89 13.91 5.95
CA SER A 264 -3.91 14.96 5.80
C SER A 264 -3.59 16.26 6.53
N VAL A 265 -2.88 16.21 7.65
CA VAL A 265 -2.47 17.39 8.44
C VAL A 265 -1.33 18.18 7.81
N LEU A 266 -0.56 17.57 6.92
CA LEU A 266 0.59 18.20 6.29
C LEU A 266 0.22 19.10 5.11
N GLY A 267 -0.99 18.96 4.55
CA GLY A 267 -1.38 19.69 3.35
C GLY A 267 -0.36 19.51 2.21
N GLU A 268 0.09 20.59 1.61
CA GLU A 268 1.08 20.56 0.52
C GLU A 268 2.45 20.01 0.96
N ASN A 269 2.81 20.09 2.24
CA ASN A 269 4.07 19.55 2.75
C ASN A 269 4.11 18.01 2.72
N ALA A 270 2.98 17.34 2.51
CA ALA A 270 2.92 15.90 2.31
C ALA A 270 3.81 15.43 1.15
N ILE A 271 4.05 16.28 0.12
CA ILE A 271 4.92 15.95 -1.00
C ILE A 271 6.35 15.58 -0.55
N GLY A 272 6.90 16.28 0.43
CA GLY A 272 8.24 16.01 0.96
C GLY A 272 8.34 14.62 1.58
N LEU A 273 7.33 14.22 2.37
CA LEU A 273 7.27 12.88 2.98
C LEU A 273 7.16 11.78 1.91
N LEU A 274 6.30 11.96 0.91
CA LEU A 274 6.12 10.98 -0.16
C LEU A 274 7.39 10.84 -1.03
N GLN A 275 8.09 11.93 -1.29
CA GLN A 275 9.37 11.93 -2.00
C GLN A 275 10.46 11.25 -1.17
N GLN A 276 10.54 11.51 0.12
CA GLN A 276 11.47 10.87 1.05
C GLN A 276 11.31 9.33 1.01
N LEU A 277 10.09 8.82 0.95
CA LEU A 277 9.79 7.38 0.83
C LEU A 277 9.87 6.85 -0.60
N ARG A 278 10.23 7.69 -1.58
CA ARG A 278 10.39 7.33 -2.99
C ARG A 278 9.16 6.71 -3.63
N PHE A 279 7.97 7.24 -3.32
CA PHE A 279 6.76 6.89 -4.02
C PHE A 279 6.88 7.16 -5.53
N SER A 280 6.22 6.34 -6.36
CA SER A 280 6.09 6.62 -7.77
C SER A 280 5.41 7.99 -8.00
N LYS A 281 5.72 8.67 -9.11
CA LYS A 281 5.06 9.95 -9.44
C LYS A 281 3.53 9.82 -9.51
N GLN A 282 3.05 8.66 -9.96
CA GLN A 282 1.61 8.40 -10.03
C GLN A 282 0.97 8.28 -8.64
N ASP A 283 1.62 7.55 -7.73
CA ASP A 283 1.12 7.40 -6.36
C ASP A 283 1.17 8.74 -5.61
N GLN A 284 2.27 9.51 -5.74
CA GLN A 284 2.36 10.87 -5.20
C GLN A 284 1.18 11.73 -5.67
N LYS A 285 0.89 11.72 -6.98
CA LYS A 285 -0.23 12.49 -7.56
C LYS A 285 -1.56 12.05 -7.00
N ASN A 286 -1.80 10.74 -6.88
CA ASN A 286 -3.05 10.20 -6.35
C ASN A 286 -3.25 10.57 -4.87
N ILE A 287 -2.22 10.38 -4.05
CA ILE A 287 -2.26 10.71 -2.61
C ILE A 287 -2.47 12.23 -2.40
N LEU A 288 -1.68 13.07 -3.10
CA LEU A 288 -1.77 14.53 -2.96
C LEU A 288 -3.14 15.10 -3.40
N ARG A 289 -3.79 14.50 -4.39
CA ARG A 289 -5.17 14.88 -4.75
C ARG A 289 -6.12 14.70 -3.57
N LEU A 290 -6.04 13.57 -2.88
CA LEU A 290 -6.85 13.28 -1.72
C LEU A 290 -6.49 14.18 -0.53
N VAL A 291 -5.19 14.42 -0.29
CA VAL A 291 -4.75 15.35 0.76
C VAL A 291 -5.29 16.76 0.52
N ARG A 292 -5.23 17.27 -0.71
CA ARG A 292 -5.81 18.57 -1.08
C ARG A 292 -7.31 18.63 -0.89
N LEU A 293 -8.02 17.57 -1.26
CA LEU A 293 -9.45 17.46 -1.03
C LEU A 293 -9.80 17.46 0.46
N CYS A 294 -8.97 16.83 1.31
CA CYS A 294 -9.17 16.84 2.76
C CYS A 294 -9.03 18.24 3.40
N GLN A 295 -8.38 19.19 2.72
CA GLN A 295 -8.30 20.59 3.17
C GLN A 295 -9.54 21.42 2.79
N GLN A 296 -10.45 20.85 1.98
CA GLN A 296 -11.64 21.56 1.49
C GLN A 296 -12.89 21.14 2.26
N PRO A 297 -13.86 22.06 2.45
CA PRO A 297 -15.13 21.70 3.06
C PRO A 297 -15.91 20.74 2.15
N VAL A 298 -16.70 19.87 2.78
CA VAL A 298 -17.71 19.07 2.06
C VAL A 298 -18.96 19.93 1.87
N LEU A 299 -19.32 20.15 0.63
CA LEU A 299 -20.57 20.80 0.24
C LEU A 299 -21.39 19.80 -0.59
N ALA A 300 -22.71 19.79 -0.37
CA ALA A 300 -23.62 18.90 -1.10
C ALA A 300 -24.11 19.51 -2.43
N GLU A 301 -23.68 20.73 -2.74
CA GLU A 301 -24.06 21.42 -3.97
C GLU A 301 -23.47 20.73 -5.21
N GLN A 302 -24.30 20.51 -6.21
CA GLN A 302 -23.89 19.85 -7.45
C GLN A 302 -22.73 20.58 -8.14
N SER A 303 -22.79 21.90 -8.22
CA SER A 303 -21.74 22.72 -8.85
C SER A 303 -20.38 22.59 -8.17
N ASP A 304 -20.33 22.50 -6.83
CA ASP A 304 -19.10 22.29 -6.05
C ASP A 304 -18.51 20.90 -6.33
N LEU A 305 -19.35 19.87 -6.32
CA LEU A 305 -18.90 18.51 -6.62
C LEU A 305 -18.39 18.38 -8.06
N LEU A 306 -19.07 19.00 -9.04
CA LEU A 306 -18.63 18.98 -10.44
C LEU A 306 -17.28 19.70 -10.63
N ARG A 307 -17.03 20.83 -9.94
CA ARG A 307 -15.73 21.51 -9.96
C ARG A 307 -14.63 20.63 -9.35
N LYS A 308 -14.90 20.00 -8.20
CA LYS A 308 -13.94 19.06 -7.58
C LYS A 308 -13.66 17.85 -8.49
N MET A 309 -14.71 17.31 -9.14
CA MET A 309 -14.54 16.20 -10.09
C MET A 309 -13.74 16.62 -11.33
N HIS A 310 -13.94 17.84 -11.83
CA HIS A 310 -13.14 18.40 -12.91
C HIS A 310 -11.66 18.53 -12.52
N GLN A 311 -11.38 19.08 -11.34
CA GLN A 311 -10.03 19.38 -10.87
C GLN A 311 -9.26 18.14 -10.42
N TYR A 312 -9.89 17.23 -9.69
CA TYR A 312 -9.24 16.11 -9.01
C TYR A 312 -9.54 14.74 -9.65
N GLY A 313 -10.56 14.65 -10.48
CA GLY A 313 -11.06 13.41 -11.05
C GLY A 313 -12.18 12.78 -10.20
N LYS A 314 -13.09 12.08 -10.85
CA LYS A 314 -14.27 11.49 -10.18
C LYS A 314 -13.91 10.46 -9.12
N GLU A 315 -12.91 9.60 -9.39
CA GLU A 315 -12.46 8.57 -8.47
C GLU A 315 -11.94 9.19 -7.17
N ALA A 316 -11.08 10.22 -7.25
CA ALA A 316 -10.54 10.90 -6.08
C ALA A 316 -11.63 11.59 -5.24
N VAL A 317 -12.64 12.18 -5.88
CA VAL A 317 -13.78 12.79 -5.17
C VAL A 317 -14.62 11.71 -4.48
N GLY A 318 -14.85 10.57 -5.14
CA GLY A 318 -15.53 9.43 -4.56
C GLY A 318 -14.81 8.88 -3.32
N ASP A 319 -13.51 8.65 -3.43
CA ASP A 319 -12.66 8.18 -2.32
C ASP A 319 -12.65 9.19 -1.17
N TRP A 320 -12.49 10.49 -1.48
CA TRP A 320 -12.53 11.55 -0.48
C TRP A 320 -13.87 11.61 0.28
N LEU A 321 -15.00 11.51 -0.42
CA LEU A 321 -16.32 11.47 0.23
C LEU A 321 -16.46 10.26 1.16
N GLN A 322 -15.93 9.10 0.78
CA GLN A 322 -15.88 7.93 1.66
C GLN A 322 -14.99 8.18 2.89
N MET A 323 -13.85 8.85 2.73
CA MET A 323 -13.00 9.24 3.85
C MET A 323 -13.73 10.18 4.82
N GLN A 324 -14.56 11.08 4.32
CA GLN A 324 -15.31 12.03 5.17
C GLN A 324 -16.42 11.37 5.99
N LEU A 325 -16.93 10.21 5.57
CA LEU A 325 -17.91 9.43 6.37
C LEU A 325 -17.36 9.00 7.73
N THR A 326 -16.06 8.91 7.85
CA THR A 326 -15.39 8.50 9.09
C THR A 326 -15.16 9.67 10.06
N SER A 327 -15.41 10.91 9.62
CA SER A 327 -15.35 12.10 10.47
C SER A 327 -16.65 12.26 11.25
N PHE A 328 -16.57 12.44 12.56
CA PHE A 328 -17.74 12.60 13.43
C PHE A 328 -18.52 13.91 13.26
N SER A 329 -18.01 14.86 12.49
CA SER A 329 -18.62 16.16 12.21
C SER A 329 -19.31 16.17 10.83
N ASN A 330 -20.53 16.71 10.76
CA ASN A 330 -21.30 16.94 9.52
C ASN A 330 -21.68 15.70 8.70
N GLN A 331 -21.97 14.57 9.35
CA GLN A 331 -22.36 13.32 8.64
C GLN A 331 -23.54 13.51 7.67
N GLU A 332 -24.53 14.34 8.03
CA GLU A 332 -25.69 14.60 7.16
C GLU A 332 -25.26 15.25 5.84
N THR A 333 -24.42 16.29 5.88
CA THR A 333 -23.90 16.95 4.69
C THR A 333 -23.07 15.99 3.83
N VAL A 334 -22.25 15.13 4.47
CA VAL A 334 -21.45 14.11 3.75
C VAL A 334 -22.37 13.10 3.04
N LEU A 335 -23.41 12.62 3.71
CA LEU A 335 -24.39 11.69 3.10
C LEU A 335 -25.12 12.33 1.94
N GLN A 336 -25.54 13.59 2.07
CA GLN A 336 -26.16 14.36 0.98
C GLN A 336 -25.18 14.53 -0.19
N ALA A 337 -23.93 14.86 0.06
CA ALA A 337 -22.89 14.98 -0.97
C ALA A 337 -22.63 13.64 -1.69
N ILE A 338 -22.63 12.53 -0.96
CA ILE A 338 -22.50 11.18 -1.56
C ILE A 338 -23.72 10.85 -2.44
N ALA A 339 -24.92 11.17 -1.99
CA ALA A 339 -26.13 10.96 -2.79
C ALA A 339 -26.07 11.77 -4.07
N GLN A 340 -25.68 13.04 -3.98
CA GLN A 340 -25.53 13.92 -5.13
C GLN A 340 -24.41 13.45 -6.09
N TYR A 341 -23.25 13.01 -5.56
CA TYR A 341 -22.16 12.41 -6.35
C TYR A 341 -22.64 11.18 -7.13
N LYS A 342 -23.38 10.27 -6.48
CA LYS A 342 -23.95 9.09 -7.15
C LYS A 342 -24.91 9.47 -8.26
N LYS A 343 -25.74 10.51 -8.05
CA LYS A 343 -26.64 11.05 -9.06
C LYS A 343 -25.88 11.63 -10.25
N ILE A 344 -24.83 12.43 -10.01
CA ILE A 344 -23.97 12.98 -11.07
C ILE A 344 -23.40 11.87 -11.95
N ILE A 345 -22.93 10.78 -11.34
CA ILE A 345 -22.38 9.63 -12.07
C ILE A 345 -23.46 8.89 -12.86
N ALA A 346 -24.62 8.63 -12.25
CA ALA A 346 -25.73 7.91 -12.89
C ALA A 346 -26.31 8.69 -14.09
N ASP A 347 -26.48 9.99 -13.93
CA ASP A 347 -27.03 10.88 -14.95
C ASP A 347 -25.99 11.34 -16.00
N GLN A 348 -24.72 10.89 -15.86
CA GLN A 348 -23.58 11.23 -16.72
C GLN A 348 -23.45 12.76 -16.95
N ILE A 349 -23.60 13.54 -15.87
CA ILE A 349 -23.56 15.00 -15.94
C ILE A 349 -22.16 15.46 -16.39
N CYS A 350 -22.12 16.39 -17.34
CA CYS A 350 -20.88 16.96 -17.88
C CYS A 350 -20.06 17.69 -16.80
N TYR A 351 -18.80 17.31 -16.62
CA TYR A 351 -17.84 17.96 -15.72
C TYR A 351 -16.42 18.06 -16.31
N THR A 352 -16.21 17.58 -17.54
CA THR A 352 -14.94 17.77 -18.26
C THR A 352 -15.16 18.37 -19.65
N ILE A 353 -14.14 19.02 -20.20
CA ILE A 353 -14.19 19.56 -21.57
C ILE A 353 -14.50 18.45 -22.58
N LYS A 354 -14.07 17.20 -22.32
CA LYS A 354 -14.33 16.07 -23.21
C LYS A 354 -15.80 15.64 -23.25
N ASP A 355 -16.56 15.94 -22.20
CA ASP A 355 -17.97 15.60 -22.08
C ASP A 355 -18.86 16.66 -22.75
N MET A 356 -18.28 17.80 -23.17
CA MET A 356 -19.01 18.88 -23.81
C MET A 356 -19.42 18.52 -25.24
N GLN A 357 -20.58 18.99 -25.65
CA GLN A 357 -21.14 18.76 -27.00
C GLN A 357 -20.54 19.69 -28.07
N ILE A 358 -19.42 20.37 -27.75
CA ILE A 358 -18.65 21.19 -28.68
C ILE A 358 -17.14 20.91 -28.49
N CYS A 359 -16.39 21.24 -29.52
CA CYS A 359 -14.94 21.11 -29.52
C CYS A 359 -14.28 22.43 -30.01
N GLY A 360 -12.95 22.46 -29.99
CA GLY A 360 -12.17 23.62 -30.42
C GLY A 360 -12.48 24.05 -31.88
N ASN A 361 -12.77 23.11 -32.79
CA ASN A 361 -13.12 23.42 -34.17
C ASN A 361 -14.46 24.19 -34.31
N ASP A 362 -15.39 23.88 -33.43
CA ASP A 362 -16.69 24.60 -33.41
C ASP A 362 -16.47 26.06 -33.01
N LEU A 363 -15.55 26.31 -32.05
CA LEU A 363 -15.21 27.68 -31.64
C LEU A 363 -14.42 28.45 -32.67
N LEU A 364 -13.56 27.77 -33.44
CA LEU A 364 -12.88 28.37 -34.60
C LEU A 364 -13.90 28.85 -35.68
N ALA A 365 -14.94 28.04 -35.92
CA ALA A 365 -15.97 28.34 -36.91
C ALA A 365 -16.79 29.60 -36.58
N ILE A 366 -16.90 29.97 -35.30
CA ILE A 366 -17.59 31.22 -34.86
C ILE A 366 -16.59 32.38 -34.63
N GLY A 367 -15.31 32.25 -35.06
CA GLY A 367 -14.33 33.32 -35.06
C GLY A 367 -13.47 33.45 -33.81
N ILE A 368 -13.48 32.48 -32.87
CA ILE A 368 -12.55 32.48 -31.75
C ILE A 368 -11.13 32.21 -32.28
N PRO A 369 -10.11 33.03 -31.92
CA PRO A 369 -8.74 32.88 -32.43
C PRO A 369 -8.13 31.55 -32.07
N ASN A 370 -7.40 30.94 -33.02
CA ASN A 370 -6.66 29.69 -32.75
C ASN A 370 -5.58 29.92 -31.67
N GLY A 371 -5.39 28.91 -30.81
CA GLY A 371 -4.37 28.91 -29.75
C GLY A 371 -4.98 28.93 -28.34
N PRO A 372 -4.35 29.61 -27.37
CA PRO A 372 -4.76 29.59 -25.94
C PRO A 372 -6.20 30.09 -25.72
N ALA A 373 -6.73 30.98 -26.61
CA ALA A 373 -8.08 31.53 -26.52
C ALA A 373 -9.15 30.42 -26.56
N ILE A 374 -8.98 29.40 -27.41
CA ILE A 374 -9.90 28.25 -27.49
C ILE A 374 -9.96 27.50 -26.15
N GLY A 375 -8.80 27.21 -25.57
CA GLY A 375 -8.71 26.51 -24.27
C GLY A 375 -9.37 27.32 -23.15
N THR A 376 -9.15 28.64 -23.12
CA THR A 376 -9.79 29.55 -22.17
C THR A 376 -11.30 29.57 -22.37
N CYS A 377 -11.78 29.70 -23.59
CA CYS A 377 -13.23 29.70 -23.91
C CYS A 377 -13.88 28.36 -23.51
N LEU A 378 -13.27 27.21 -23.82
CA LEU A 378 -13.80 25.90 -23.44
C LEU A 378 -13.89 25.74 -21.90
N ASN A 379 -12.91 26.23 -21.15
CA ASN A 379 -12.96 26.19 -19.68
C ASN A 379 -14.06 27.09 -19.11
N GLN A 380 -14.24 28.28 -19.69
CA GLN A 380 -15.32 29.21 -19.28
C GLN A 380 -16.70 28.66 -19.62
N LEU A 381 -16.88 28.02 -20.79
CA LEU A 381 -18.11 27.34 -21.15
C LEU A 381 -18.41 26.16 -20.22
N LEU A 382 -17.39 25.36 -19.89
CA LEU A 382 -17.55 24.28 -18.92
C LEU A 382 -18.00 24.82 -17.56
N GLU A 383 -17.41 25.92 -17.09
CA GLU A 383 -17.83 26.56 -15.85
C GLU A 383 -19.27 27.08 -15.92
N ALA A 384 -19.69 27.60 -17.07
CA ALA A 384 -21.08 28.01 -17.30
C ALA A 384 -22.04 26.81 -17.25
N VAL A 385 -21.66 25.66 -17.80
CA VAL A 385 -22.42 24.40 -17.71
C VAL A 385 -22.51 23.92 -16.28
N ILE A 386 -21.38 23.89 -15.57
CA ILE A 386 -21.30 23.46 -14.17
C ILE A 386 -22.21 24.32 -13.27
N CYS A 387 -22.25 25.61 -13.53
CA CYS A 387 -23.14 26.56 -12.82
C CYS A 387 -24.60 26.55 -13.30
N GLY A 388 -24.95 25.74 -14.29
CA GLY A 388 -26.30 25.68 -14.85
C GLY A 388 -26.73 26.94 -15.62
N ARG A 389 -25.78 27.80 -16.04
CA ARG A 389 -26.05 29.01 -16.85
C ARG A 389 -26.35 28.70 -18.31
N VAL A 390 -25.87 27.56 -18.80
CA VAL A 390 -26.09 27.05 -20.15
C VAL A 390 -26.19 25.53 -20.11
N HIS A 391 -27.05 24.94 -20.93
CA HIS A 391 -27.10 23.47 -21.02
C HIS A 391 -25.99 22.95 -21.92
N ASN A 392 -25.54 21.73 -21.67
CA ASN A 392 -24.57 21.06 -22.52
C ASN A 392 -25.20 20.58 -23.83
N GLN A 393 -25.71 21.54 -24.63
CA GLN A 393 -26.26 21.33 -25.96
C GLN A 393 -25.50 22.20 -26.96
N ARG A 394 -25.11 21.61 -28.11
CA ARG A 394 -24.22 22.27 -29.07
C ARG A 394 -24.74 23.67 -29.48
N SER A 395 -26.01 23.80 -29.76
CA SER A 395 -26.62 25.09 -30.16
C SER A 395 -26.56 26.16 -29.08
N GLU A 396 -26.89 25.78 -27.83
CA GLU A 396 -26.87 26.71 -26.69
C GLU A 396 -25.43 27.13 -26.33
N LEU A 397 -24.47 26.18 -26.38
CA LEU A 397 -23.07 26.45 -26.09
C LEU A 397 -22.44 27.40 -27.12
N LEU A 398 -22.77 27.24 -28.42
CA LEU A 398 -22.29 28.15 -29.47
C LEU A 398 -22.91 29.55 -29.33
N GLN A 399 -24.21 29.64 -29.10
CA GLN A 399 -24.89 30.92 -28.88
C GLN A 399 -24.31 31.63 -27.63
N TYR A 400 -24.06 30.91 -26.57
CA TYR A 400 -23.44 31.46 -25.36
C TYR A 400 -22.00 31.95 -25.63
N ALA A 401 -21.21 31.17 -26.41
CA ALA A 401 -19.86 31.55 -26.80
C ALA A 401 -19.85 32.82 -27.67
N GLU A 402 -20.71 32.92 -28.68
CA GLU A 402 -20.85 34.10 -29.54
C GLU A 402 -21.20 35.35 -28.72
N ALA A 403 -22.18 35.25 -27.82
CA ALA A 403 -22.61 36.37 -27.01
C ALA A 403 -21.54 36.90 -26.04
N HIS A 404 -20.64 36.06 -25.59
CA HIS A 404 -19.73 36.40 -24.49
C HIS A 404 -18.23 36.49 -24.91
N TYR A 405 -17.84 35.87 -26.04
CA TYR A 405 -16.44 35.72 -26.41
C TYR A 405 -16.09 36.07 -27.86
N ALA A 406 -17.07 36.12 -28.80
CA ALA A 406 -16.83 36.43 -30.20
C ALA A 406 -16.72 37.94 -30.49
N SER A 407 -17.14 38.81 -29.57
CA SER A 407 -17.19 40.27 -29.75
C SER A 407 -16.17 41.07 -28.94
N SER A 408 -15.05 40.47 -28.54
CA SER A 408 -14.02 41.21 -27.80
C SER A 408 -12.90 41.74 -28.70
N ASP A 409 -13.22 42.79 -29.48
CA ASP A 409 -12.26 43.86 -29.77
C ASP A 409 -12.07 44.67 -28.47
N THR A 410 -11.41 44.10 -27.46
CA THR A 410 -10.83 44.88 -26.34
C THR A 410 -9.85 44.01 -25.54
N PRO A 411 -8.60 44.50 -25.34
CA PRO A 411 -7.60 43.79 -24.52
C PRO A 411 -7.82 44.09 -23.04
N ASN A 412 -8.66 43.33 -22.37
CA ASN A 412 -8.79 43.42 -20.91
C ASN A 412 -9.07 42.06 -20.26
N LEU A 413 -8.14 41.10 -20.44
CA LEU A 413 -8.10 39.83 -19.74
C LEU A 413 -6.79 39.69 -18.96
N MET A 414 -6.52 40.67 -18.06
CA MET A 414 -5.59 40.51 -16.98
C MET A 414 -6.17 41.20 -15.75
N LYS A 415 -6.91 40.45 -14.95
CA LYS A 415 -7.10 40.62 -13.50
C LYS A 415 -8.25 39.75 -13.03
N TYR A 416 -7.92 38.51 -12.64
CA TYR A 416 -8.47 37.87 -11.43
C TYR A 416 -7.62 36.63 -11.15
#